data_7071d85bad4032df01b209a24322ca60
#
_entry.id   7071d85bad4032df01b209a24322ca60
#
_cell.length_a   1.000
_cell.length_b   1.000
_cell.length_c   1.000
_cell.angle_alpha   90.00
_cell.angle_beta   90.00
_cell.angle_gamma   90.00
#
_symmetry.space_group_name_H-M   'P 1'
#
loop_
_entity.id
_entity.type
_entity.pdbx_description
1 polymer ?
#
loop_
_entity_poly.entity_id
_entity_poly.type
_entity_poly.pdbx_seq_one_letter_code
_entity_poly.pdbx_strand_id
1 'polypeptide(L)'
;MPRIVIIENSAGGKSTLARRLAARRSLPHVEVDRLLWQRGWKLAPEADYARAHAAAVAQERWVIDGLGRQDSIAERLARSTDIILIDMPLWMHFWLAAERQHDWAKLDHPPAGVAEMPPTRELFRTMWEVDRSWLPEIRSMCAEAELAGKPVTRLASIEEVDAYVRNL
;
A
#
# COMPACT_ATOMS: atom_id res chain seq x y z
N MET A 1 10.09 3.45 -18.76
CA MET A 1 10.69 3.43 -17.41
C MET A 1 9.71 2.79 -16.46
N PRO A 2 10.10 1.87 -15.57
CA PRO A 2 9.16 1.16 -14.69
C PRO A 2 8.59 2.09 -13.61
N ARG A 3 7.27 2.11 -13.52
CA ARG A 3 6.47 2.81 -12.50
C ARG A 3 5.48 1.80 -11.94
N ILE A 4 5.82 1.24 -10.77
CA ILE A 4 5.10 0.11 -10.20
C ILE A 4 4.29 0.60 -9.00
N VAL A 5 2.99 0.40 -9.04
CA VAL A 5 2.11 0.66 -7.91
C VAL A 5 1.78 -0.64 -7.18
N ILE A 6 1.81 -0.61 -5.84
CA ILE A 6 1.39 -1.74 -5.00
C ILE A 6 0.29 -1.24 -4.08
N ILE A 7 -0.89 -1.84 -4.22
CA ILE A 7 -2.07 -1.47 -3.43
C ILE A 7 -2.55 -2.68 -2.63
N GLU A 8 -2.93 -2.42 -1.39
CA GLU A 8 -3.62 -3.36 -0.52
C GLU A 8 -4.49 -2.62 0.48
N ASN A 9 -5.37 -3.34 1.18
CA ASN A 9 -6.10 -2.78 2.33
C ASN A 9 -5.14 -2.40 3.46
N SER A 10 -4.65 -3.38 4.22
CA SER A 10 -3.64 -3.18 5.27
C SER A 10 -3.03 -4.53 5.69
N ALA A 11 -1.84 -4.47 6.26
CA ALA A 11 -1.14 -5.59 6.89
C ALA A 11 -0.76 -6.79 5.98
N GLY A 12 -1.11 -6.82 4.72
CA GLY A 12 -0.85 -7.94 3.78
C GLY A 12 0.57 -7.99 3.22
N GLY A 13 1.50 -7.17 3.72
CA GLY A 13 2.90 -7.26 3.34
C GLY A 13 3.37 -6.33 2.23
N LYS A 14 2.51 -5.40 1.75
CA LYS A 14 2.85 -4.47 0.65
C LYS A 14 4.19 -3.78 0.81
N SER A 15 4.48 -3.21 1.99
CA SER A 15 5.72 -2.44 2.19
C SER A 15 6.97 -3.33 2.20
N THR A 16 6.85 -4.59 2.62
CA THR A 16 7.95 -5.56 2.51
C THR A 16 8.19 -5.93 1.05
N LEU A 17 7.12 -6.22 0.30
CA LEU A 17 7.17 -6.46 -1.13
C LEU A 17 7.75 -5.26 -1.88
N ALA A 18 7.26 -4.04 -1.59
CA ALA A 18 7.71 -2.81 -2.24
C ALA A 18 9.20 -2.55 -2.03
N ARG A 19 9.70 -2.67 -0.79
CA ARG A 19 11.11 -2.50 -0.48
C ARG A 19 12.00 -3.51 -1.22
N ARG A 20 11.60 -4.79 -1.25
CA ARG A 20 12.36 -5.83 -1.95
C ARG A 20 12.37 -5.60 -3.46
N LEU A 21 11.22 -5.27 -4.04
CA LEU A 21 11.10 -4.97 -5.47
C LEU A 21 11.91 -3.73 -5.86
N ALA A 22 11.82 -2.67 -5.07
CA ALA A 22 12.57 -1.44 -5.29
C ALA A 22 14.09 -1.68 -5.24
N ALA A 23 14.56 -2.42 -4.22
CA ALA A 23 15.97 -2.77 -4.09
C ALA A 23 16.45 -3.62 -5.27
N ARG A 24 15.70 -4.67 -5.65
CA ARG A 24 16.07 -5.55 -6.75
C ARG A 24 16.15 -4.85 -8.10
N ARG A 25 15.25 -3.90 -8.34
CA ARG A 25 15.18 -3.14 -9.61
C ARG A 25 15.86 -1.78 -9.55
N SER A 26 16.53 -1.44 -8.44
CA SER A 26 17.18 -0.15 -8.20
C SER A 26 16.25 1.03 -8.48
N LEU A 27 15.01 0.96 -7.95
CA LEU A 27 13.99 1.98 -8.11
C LEU A 27 13.81 2.80 -6.84
N PRO A 28 13.52 4.11 -6.94
CA PRO A 28 13.04 4.88 -5.82
C PRO A 28 11.76 4.26 -5.24
N HIS A 29 11.66 4.20 -3.91
CA HIS A 29 10.49 3.69 -3.20
C HIS A 29 9.81 4.81 -2.40
N VAL A 30 8.50 4.93 -2.56
CA VAL A 30 7.67 5.90 -1.85
C VAL A 30 6.50 5.17 -1.18
N GLU A 31 6.43 5.27 0.14
CA GLU A 31 5.29 4.82 0.94
C GLU A 31 4.30 5.99 1.07
N VAL A 32 3.19 5.98 0.32
CA VAL A 32 2.23 7.11 0.36
C VAL A 32 1.55 7.26 1.71
N ASP A 33 1.46 6.19 2.49
CA ASP A 33 0.93 6.24 3.85
C ASP A 33 1.81 7.12 4.76
N ARG A 34 3.12 7.21 4.50
CA ARG A 34 4.02 8.15 5.21
C ARG A 34 3.83 9.61 4.80
N LEU A 35 3.29 9.86 3.61
CA LEU A 35 2.92 11.21 3.19
C LEU A 35 1.62 11.63 3.85
N LEU A 36 0.74 10.66 4.13
CA LEU A 36 -0.59 10.88 4.69
C LEU A 36 -0.57 11.09 6.21
N TRP A 37 0.25 10.30 6.92
CA TRP A 37 0.23 10.26 8.38
C TRP A 37 1.41 11.00 8.99
N GLN A 38 1.09 11.91 9.90
CA GLN A 38 2.03 12.57 10.80
C GLN A 38 2.09 11.86 12.16
N ARG A 39 3.04 12.27 13.01
CA ARG A 39 3.19 11.75 14.37
C ARG A 39 1.86 11.81 15.13
N GLY A 40 1.55 10.75 15.87
CA GLY A 40 0.29 10.62 16.60
C GLY A 40 -0.93 10.33 15.70
N TRP A 41 -0.68 9.74 14.53
CA TRP A 41 -1.73 9.34 13.56
C TRP A 41 -2.64 10.50 13.13
N LYS A 42 -2.07 11.69 13.04
CA LYS A 42 -2.77 12.87 12.49
C LYS A 42 -2.60 12.91 10.99
N LEU A 43 -3.67 13.29 10.29
CA LEU A 43 -3.59 13.50 8.85
C LEU A 43 -2.72 14.72 8.54
N ALA A 44 -1.86 14.57 7.55
CA ALA A 44 -1.15 15.71 6.97
C ALA A 44 -2.15 16.69 6.34
N PRO A 45 -1.84 18.01 6.33
CA PRO A 45 -2.62 18.97 5.57
C PRO A 45 -2.80 18.50 4.13
N GLU A 46 -3.98 18.67 3.58
CA GLU A 46 -4.32 18.18 2.24
C GLU A 46 -3.37 18.69 1.16
N ALA A 47 -3.07 19.98 1.20
CA ALA A 47 -2.15 20.60 0.25
C ALA A 47 -0.72 20.04 0.32
N ASP A 48 -0.26 19.68 1.53
CA ASP A 48 1.07 19.08 1.73
C ASP A 48 1.12 17.67 1.16
N TYR A 49 0.09 16.85 1.45
CA TYR A 49 -0.05 15.53 0.86
C TYR A 49 -0.11 15.61 -0.67
N ALA A 50 -0.99 16.45 -1.22
CA ALA A 50 -1.17 16.59 -2.67
C ALA A 50 0.14 16.98 -3.38
N ARG A 51 0.88 17.96 -2.81
CA ARG A 51 2.17 18.37 -3.34
C ARG A 51 3.22 17.26 -3.32
N ALA A 52 3.34 16.55 -2.19
CA ALA A 52 4.29 15.46 -2.04
C ALA A 52 3.94 14.26 -2.94
N HIS A 53 2.65 13.92 -3.02
CA HIS A 53 2.14 12.88 -3.92
C HIS A 53 2.41 13.21 -5.38
N ALA A 54 2.06 14.42 -5.84
CA ALA A 54 2.30 14.86 -7.21
C ALA A 54 3.80 14.80 -7.56
N ALA A 55 4.68 15.25 -6.65
CA ALA A 55 6.13 15.18 -6.86
C ALA A 55 6.62 13.71 -6.97
N ALA A 56 6.08 12.79 -6.19
CA ALA A 56 6.44 11.38 -6.26
C ALA A 56 5.99 10.75 -7.59
N VAL A 57 4.75 10.98 -7.99
CA VAL A 57 4.15 10.41 -9.20
C VAL A 57 4.74 11.01 -10.48
N ALA A 58 5.25 12.24 -10.43
CA ALA A 58 5.90 12.91 -11.58
C ALA A 58 7.24 12.29 -11.97
N GLN A 59 7.89 11.52 -11.09
CA GLN A 59 9.17 10.88 -11.39
C GLN A 59 9.05 9.89 -12.55
N GLU A 60 10.12 9.68 -13.29
CA GLU A 60 10.13 8.79 -14.47
C GLU A 60 10.05 7.30 -14.08
N ARG A 61 10.54 6.95 -12.89
CA ARG A 61 10.62 5.56 -12.41
C ARG A 61 10.43 5.52 -10.90
N TRP A 62 9.66 4.56 -10.42
CA TRP A 62 9.37 4.41 -8.99
C TRP A 62 8.67 3.08 -8.64
N VAL A 63 8.71 2.74 -7.36
CA VAL A 63 7.77 1.85 -6.70
C VAL A 63 7.01 2.70 -5.68
N ILE A 64 5.70 2.79 -5.81
CA ILE A 64 4.83 3.49 -4.85
C ILE A 64 3.89 2.48 -4.21
N ASP A 65 3.90 2.37 -2.89
CA ASP A 65 2.99 1.50 -2.16
C ASP A 65 2.10 2.26 -1.18
N GLY A 66 0.96 1.66 -0.90
CA GLY A 66 -0.05 2.15 0.04
C GLY A 66 -1.29 2.74 -0.61
N LEU A 67 -2.30 3.00 0.22
CA LEU A 67 -3.56 3.61 -0.22
C LEU A 67 -3.43 5.14 -0.34
N GLY A 68 -2.90 5.78 0.69
CA GLY A 68 -2.89 7.24 0.77
C GLY A 68 -4.33 7.80 0.83
N ARG A 69 -4.59 8.89 0.13
CA ARG A 69 -5.96 9.44 -0.04
C ARG A 69 -6.66 8.75 -1.21
N GLN A 70 -7.95 8.50 -1.06
CA GLN A 70 -8.76 7.81 -2.08
C GLN A 70 -8.71 8.53 -3.44
N ASP A 71 -8.82 9.85 -3.45
CA ASP A 71 -8.79 10.69 -4.64
C ASP A 71 -7.46 10.65 -5.41
N SER A 72 -6.37 10.25 -4.77
CA SER A 72 -5.05 10.14 -5.39
C SER A 72 -4.75 8.77 -6.04
N ILE A 73 -5.60 7.77 -5.83
CA ILE A 73 -5.35 6.40 -6.30
C ILE A 73 -5.43 6.33 -7.83
N ALA A 74 -6.44 6.93 -8.42
CA ALA A 74 -6.67 6.90 -9.87
C ALA A 74 -5.46 7.47 -10.65
N GLU A 75 -4.87 8.57 -10.19
CA GLU A 75 -3.69 9.17 -10.82
C GLU A 75 -2.49 8.22 -10.79
N ARG A 76 -2.22 7.56 -9.65
CA ARG A 76 -1.13 6.59 -9.55
C ARG A 76 -1.31 5.40 -10.47
N LEU A 77 -2.54 4.85 -10.51
CA LEU A 77 -2.88 3.73 -11.41
C LEU A 77 -2.74 4.14 -12.87
N ALA A 78 -3.21 5.32 -13.24
CA ALA A 78 -3.08 5.82 -14.61
C ALA A 78 -1.61 5.96 -15.04
N ARG A 79 -0.77 6.54 -14.18
CA ARG A 79 0.65 6.77 -14.49
C ARG A 79 1.55 5.54 -14.35
N SER A 80 1.10 4.49 -13.66
CA SER A 80 1.88 3.26 -13.50
C SER A 80 2.08 2.52 -14.82
N THR A 81 3.18 1.77 -14.92
CA THR A 81 3.42 0.79 -15.98
C THR A 81 2.96 -0.60 -15.56
N ASP A 82 2.95 -0.88 -14.26
CA ASP A 82 2.61 -2.17 -13.67
C ASP A 82 1.80 -1.95 -12.39
N ILE A 83 0.81 -2.79 -12.15
CA ILE A 83 -0.01 -2.76 -10.95
C ILE A 83 0.12 -4.09 -10.21
N ILE A 84 0.36 -4.03 -8.90
CA ILE A 84 0.28 -5.19 -8.01
C ILE A 84 -0.83 -4.90 -7.00
N LEU A 85 -1.90 -5.67 -7.07
CA LEU A 85 -3.02 -5.61 -6.15
C LEU A 85 -2.97 -6.81 -5.21
N ILE A 86 -2.73 -6.56 -3.92
CA ILE A 86 -2.88 -7.57 -2.88
C ILE A 86 -4.35 -7.56 -2.46
N ASP A 87 -5.10 -8.53 -2.94
CA ASP A 87 -6.56 -8.62 -2.86
C ASP A 87 -7.01 -9.84 -2.04
N MET A 88 -6.52 -9.90 -0.81
CA MET A 88 -6.89 -10.95 0.13
C MET A 88 -8.27 -10.68 0.75
N PRO A 89 -8.98 -11.72 1.23
CA PRO A 89 -10.21 -11.54 1.99
C PRO A 89 -9.99 -10.66 3.24
N LEU A 90 -10.98 -9.82 3.59
CA LEU A 90 -10.88 -8.88 4.71
C LEU A 90 -10.50 -9.55 6.03
N TRP A 91 -11.02 -10.75 6.31
CA TRP A 91 -10.70 -11.48 7.54
C TRP A 91 -9.20 -11.80 7.66
N MET A 92 -8.52 -12.05 6.53
CA MET A 92 -7.09 -12.31 6.50
C MET A 92 -6.30 -11.03 6.84
N HIS A 93 -6.70 -9.91 6.29
CA HIS A 93 -6.14 -8.61 6.66
C HIS A 93 -6.33 -8.30 8.14
N PHE A 94 -7.50 -8.62 8.71
CA PHE A 94 -7.75 -8.47 10.15
C PHE A 94 -6.83 -9.36 10.98
N TRP A 95 -6.67 -10.61 10.59
CA TRP A 95 -5.77 -11.54 11.27
C TRP A 95 -4.33 -11.00 11.29
N LEU A 96 -3.79 -10.64 10.15
CA LEU A 96 -2.43 -10.11 10.01
C LEU A 96 -2.24 -8.79 10.78
N ALA A 97 -3.25 -7.93 10.79
CA ALA A 97 -3.22 -6.70 11.56
C ALA A 97 -3.21 -6.98 13.08
N ALA A 98 -3.99 -7.96 13.53
CA ALA A 98 -4.02 -8.36 14.94
C ALA A 98 -2.68 -8.99 15.37
N GLU A 99 -2.10 -9.89 14.57
CA GLU A 99 -0.77 -10.45 14.83
C GLU A 99 0.29 -9.35 14.93
N ARG A 100 0.31 -8.42 13.97
CA ARG A 100 1.24 -7.28 13.99
C ARG A 100 1.11 -6.43 15.24
N GLN A 101 -0.12 -6.14 15.70
CA GLN A 101 -0.34 -5.38 16.92
C GLN A 101 0.07 -6.15 18.17
N HIS A 102 -0.20 -7.46 18.21
CA HIS A 102 0.22 -8.32 19.31
C HIS A 102 1.74 -8.40 19.43
N ASP A 103 2.43 -8.59 18.32
CA ASP A 103 3.90 -8.66 18.29
C ASP A 103 4.53 -7.31 18.64
N TRP A 104 3.93 -6.22 18.15
CA TRP A 104 4.37 -4.87 18.54
C TRP A 104 4.26 -4.63 20.04
N ALA A 105 3.18 -5.06 20.66
CA ALA A 105 2.96 -4.89 22.10
C ALA A 105 3.99 -5.63 22.97
N LYS A 106 4.71 -6.60 22.40
CA LYS A 106 5.78 -7.34 23.07
C LYS A 106 7.18 -6.72 22.90
N LEU A 107 7.32 -5.72 22.04
CA LEU A 107 8.61 -5.10 21.80
C LEU A 107 8.96 -4.13 22.93
N ASP A 108 10.11 -4.32 23.56
CA ASP A 108 10.66 -3.38 24.54
C ASP A 108 11.01 -2.03 23.92
N HIS A 109 11.37 -2.06 22.61
CA HIS A 109 11.70 -0.87 21.84
C HIS A 109 11.08 -0.95 20.43
N PRO A 110 10.28 0.04 20.02
CA PRO A 110 9.72 0.07 18.67
C PRO A 110 10.83 0.21 17.62
N PRO A 111 10.66 -0.38 16.41
CA PRO A 111 11.62 -0.22 15.32
C PRO A 111 11.84 1.25 14.96
N ALA A 112 13.05 1.60 14.56
CA ALA A 112 13.40 2.95 14.15
C ALA A 112 12.47 3.45 13.03
N GLY A 113 11.89 4.64 13.22
CA GLY A 113 11.00 5.29 12.25
C GLY A 113 9.51 4.95 12.40
N VAL A 114 9.13 4.07 13.33
CA VAL A 114 7.72 3.78 13.65
C VAL A 114 7.52 4.10 15.13
N ALA A 115 7.02 5.29 15.42
CA ALA A 115 6.91 5.75 16.79
C ALA A 115 5.73 5.11 17.56
N GLU A 116 4.64 4.77 16.87
CA GLU A 116 3.40 4.28 17.50
C GLU A 116 2.63 3.38 16.53
N MET A 117 1.95 2.37 17.06
CA MET A 117 0.96 1.62 16.31
C MET A 117 -0.33 2.44 16.17
N PRO A 118 -1.06 2.31 15.05
CA PRO A 118 -2.37 2.93 14.93
C PRO A 118 -3.31 2.40 16.02
N PRO A 119 -4.22 3.24 16.56
CA PRO A 119 -5.23 2.77 17.50
C PRO A 119 -6.03 1.61 16.90
N THR A 120 -6.12 0.49 17.62
CA THR A 120 -6.68 -0.78 17.11
C THR A 120 -8.07 -0.60 16.49
N ARG A 121 -8.96 0.10 17.21
CA ARG A 121 -10.35 0.27 16.77
C ARG A 121 -10.45 1.06 15.48
N GLU A 122 -9.68 2.13 15.36
CA GLU A 122 -9.63 3.00 14.18
C GLU A 122 -9.02 2.26 13.00
N LEU A 123 -7.97 1.48 13.22
CA LEU A 123 -7.36 0.66 12.18
C LEU A 123 -8.37 -0.32 11.58
N PHE A 124 -9.05 -1.11 12.43
CA PHE A 124 -10.01 -2.12 11.96
C PHE A 124 -11.23 -1.48 11.29
N ARG A 125 -11.69 -0.32 11.79
CA ARG A 125 -12.76 0.45 11.13
C ARG A 125 -12.32 0.91 9.74
N THR A 126 -11.14 1.49 9.62
CA THR A 126 -10.59 1.93 8.33
C THR A 126 -10.46 0.75 7.36
N MET A 127 -9.94 -0.39 7.82
CA MET A 127 -9.84 -1.59 6.99
C MET A 127 -11.20 -2.07 6.47
N TRP A 128 -12.24 -1.99 7.32
CA TRP A 128 -13.61 -2.32 6.94
C TRP A 128 -14.17 -1.33 5.90
N GLU A 129 -13.95 -0.03 6.11
CA GLU A 129 -14.40 1.02 5.18
C GLU A 129 -13.70 0.90 3.83
N VAL A 130 -12.41 0.65 3.83
CA VAL A 130 -11.61 0.43 2.60
C VAL A 130 -12.14 -0.78 1.84
N ASP A 131 -12.39 -1.90 2.52
CA ASP A 131 -12.90 -3.13 1.87
C ASP A 131 -14.25 -2.89 1.19
N ARG A 132 -15.14 -2.16 1.85
CA ARG A 132 -16.51 -1.96 1.35
C ARG A 132 -16.65 -0.83 0.33
N SER A 133 -15.85 0.21 0.44
CA SER A 133 -16.07 1.45 -0.29
C SER A 133 -14.96 1.75 -1.34
N TRP A 134 -13.70 1.40 -1.04
CA TRP A 134 -12.58 1.73 -1.92
C TRP A 134 -12.17 0.56 -2.81
N LEU A 135 -12.07 -0.66 -2.24
CA LEU A 135 -11.60 -1.83 -3.00
C LEU A 135 -12.48 -2.19 -4.19
N PRO A 136 -13.83 -2.08 -4.15
CA PRO A 136 -14.63 -2.31 -5.36
C PRO A 136 -14.25 -1.39 -6.52
N GLU A 137 -14.02 -0.10 -6.26
CA GLU A 137 -13.58 0.87 -7.25
C GLU A 137 -12.14 0.60 -7.72
N ILE A 138 -11.23 0.28 -6.80
CA ILE A 138 -9.84 -0.08 -7.13
C ILE A 138 -9.80 -1.34 -8.02
N ARG A 139 -10.61 -2.37 -7.72
CA ARG A 139 -10.71 -3.58 -8.53
C ARG A 139 -11.21 -3.27 -9.94
N SER A 140 -12.19 -2.35 -10.07
CA SER A 140 -12.70 -1.89 -11.39
C SER A 140 -11.59 -1.18 -12.17
N MET A 141 -10.91 -0.22 -11.54
CA MET A 141 -9.78 0.49 -12.18
C MET A 141 -8.65 -0.47 -12.60
N CYS A 142 -8.34 -1.48 -11.80
CA CYS A 142 -7.36 -2.50 -12.15
C CYS A 142 -7.82 -3.36 -13.35
N ALA A 143 -9.09 -3.75 -13.40
CA ALA A 143 -9.65 -4.50 -14.52
C ALA A 143 -9.65 -3.69 -15.82
N GLU A 144 -10.01 -2.41 -15.76
CA GLU A 144 -9.94 -1.49 -16.90
C GLU A 144 -8.49 -1.32 -17.39
N ALA A 145 -7.54 -1.17 -16.48
CA ALA A 145 -6.12 -1.08 -16.82
C ALA A 145 -5.61 -2.35 -17.52
N GLU A 146 -6.04 -3.54 -17.04
CA GLU A 146 -5.69 -4.83 -17.62
C GLU A 146 -6.28 -5.00 -19.03
N LEU A 147 -7.55 -4.60 -19.22
CA LEU A 147 -8.18 -4.58 -20.56
C LEU A 147 -7.47 -3.62 -21.52
N ALA A 148 -6.90 -2.53 -21.01
CA ALA A 148 -6.08 -1.60 -21.78
C ALA A 148 -4.63 -2.10 -22.03
N GLY A 149 -4.31 -3.34 -21.64
CA GLY A 149 -3.01 -3.98 -21.87
C GLY A 149 -1.93 -3.66 -20.82
N LYS A 150 -2.30 -3.05 -19.69
CA LYS A 150 -1.36 -2.82 -18.60
C LYS A 150 -1.21 -4.10 -17.75
N PRO A 151 0.02 -4.53 -17.41
CA PRO A 151 0.25 -5.66 -16.51
C PRO A 151 -0.36 -5.42 -15.13
N VAL A 152 -1.26 -6.32 -14.72
CA VAL A 152 -1.89 -6.32 -13.40
C VAL A 152 -1.64 -7.69 -12.75
N THR A 153 -0.93 -7.69 -11.62
CA THR A 153 -0.73 -8.88 -10.80
C THR A 153 -1.67 -8.82 -9.61
N ARG A 154 -2.54 -9.84 -9.45
CA ARG A 154 -3.39 -9.98 -8.26
C ARG A 154 -2.82 -11.07 -7.37
N LEU A 155 -2.71 -10.75 -6.08
CA LEU A 155 -2.21 -11.67 -5.05
C LEU A 155 -3.32 -11.83 -3.99
N ALA A 156 -3.95 -13.00 -3.97
CA ALA A 156 -5.15 -13.26 -3.18
C ALA A 156 -4.90 -13.99 -1.86
N SER A 157 -3.64 -14.37 -1.59
CA SER A 157 -3.25 -15.03 -0.35
C SER A 157 -1.84 -14.65 0.11
N ILE A 158 -1.52 -14.98 1.36
CA ILE A 158 -0.17 -14.77 1.92
C ILE A 158 0.86 -15.61 1.14
N GLU A 159 0.50 -16.84 0.78
CA GLU A 159 1.36 -17.75 0.04
C GLU A 159 1.70 -17.20 -1.34
N GLU A 160 0.75 -16.55 -2.01
CA GLU A 160 0.99 -15.88 -3.29
C GLU A 160 1.90 -14.67 -3.13
N VAL A 161 1.71 -13.85 -2.09
CA VAL A 161 2.60 -12.73 -1.78
C VAL A 161 4.02 -13.23 -1.53
N ASP A 162 4.17 -14.26 -0.69
CA ASP A 162 5.46 -14.85 -0.38
C ASP A 162 6.12 -15.50 -1.60
N ALA A 163 5.36 -16.20 -2.43
CA ALA A 163 5.85 -16.79 -3.67
C ALA A 163 6.31 -15.68 -4.64
N TYR A 164 5.55 -14.62 -4.78
CA TYR A 164 5.93 -13.47 -5.61
C TYR A 164 7.23 -12.84 -5.11
N VAL A 165 7.36 -12.63 -3.80
CA VAL A 165 8.57 -12.07 -3.18
C VAL A 165 9.80 -12.97 -3.37
N ARG A 166 9.64 -14.30 -3.28
CA ARG A 166 10.74 -15.26 -3.52
C ARG A 166 11.22 -15.28 -4.97
N ASN A 167 10.33 -15.01 -5.92
CA ASN A 167 10.61 -15.04 -7.35
C ASN A 167 11.05 -13.68 -7.93
N LEU A 168 11.14 -12.64 -7.10
CA LEU A 168 11.72 -11.38 -7.51
C LEU A 168 13.20 -11.54 -7.83
#